data_8fbcac2dda7fc32eabe12fd1cf76d14a
#
_entry.id   8fbcac2dda7fc32eabe12fd1cf76d14a
#
_cell.length_a   1.000
_cell.length_b   1.000
_cell.length_c   1.000
_cell.angle_alpha   90.00
_cell.angle_beta   90.00
_cell.angle_gamma   90.00
#
_symmetry.space_group_name_H-M   'P 1'
#
loop_
_entity.id
_entity.type
_entity.pdbx_description
1 polymer ?
#
loop_
_entity_poly.entity_id
_entity_poly.type
_entity_poly.pdbx_seq_one_letter_code
_entity_poly.pdbx_strand_id
1 'polypeptide(L)'
;MLNIQHLTKTYGDKKAVDDLSLHIASGEIYGFIGHNGAGKTTTLKASVGILRFDSGEISVGGISVKDNPVACKKQMAYIPDNPDIYEYMSGIKYLNFIADIFEVGSDLRQERIKKYADMFEITADLAQ
;
A
#
# COMPACT_ATOMS: atom_id res chain seq x y z
N MET A 1 -12.68 0.85 1.05
CA MET A 1 -13.20 1.65 -0.07
C MET A 1 -12.10 2.61 -0.55
N LEU A 2 -11.77 2.56 -1.83
CA LEU A 2 -10.85 3.48 -2.51
C LEU A 2 -11.63 4.22 -3.59
N ASN A 3 -11.49 5.53 -3.66
CA ASN A 3 -12.09 6.36 -4.69
C ASN A 3 -11.03 7.25 -5.34
N ILE A 4 -10.94 7.21 -6.65
CA ILE A 4 -10.06 8.03 -7.48
C ILE A 4 -10.92 8.82 -8.42
N GLN A 5 -10.72 10.12 -8.52
CA GLN A 5 -11.48 11.01 -9.39
C GLN A 5 -10.52 11.88 -10.20
N HIS A 6 -10.62 11.78 -11.53
CA HIS A 6 -9.88 12.61 -12.47
C HIS A 6 -8.37 12.67 -12.23
N LEU A 7 -7.77 11.54 -11.79
CA LEU A 7 -6.35 11.45 -11.50
C LEU A 7 -5.52 11.67 -12.76
N THR A 8 -4.64 12.66 -12.72
CA THR A 8 -3.65 12.90 -13.77
C THR A 8 -2.27 13.01 -13.16
N LYS A 9 -1.31 12.31 -13.78
CA LYS A 9 0.12 12.37 -13.46
C LYS A 9 0.96 12.41 -14.72
N THR A 10 1.82 13.43 -14.81
CA THR A 10 2.73 13.67 -15.93
C THR A 10 4.18 13.60 -15.47
N TYR A 11 5.05 13.07 -16.30
CA TYR A 11 6.51 13.09 -16.14
C TYR A 11 7.10 13.74 -17.40
N GLY A 12 7.60 14.97 -17.29
CA GLY A 12 7.99 15.78 -18.46
C GLY A 12 6.81 15.90 -19.42
N ASP A 13 6.99 15.49 -20.68
CA ASP A 13 5.95 15.54 -21.70
C ASP A 13 5.04 14.30 -21.73
N LYS A 14 5.32 13.29 -20.90
CA LYS A 14 4.58 12.03 -20.89
C LYS A 14 3.53 12.02 -19.78
N LYS A 15 2.26 11.93 -20.15
CA LYS A 15 1.17 11.60 -19.22
C LYS A 15 1.26 10.11 -18.87
N ALA A 16 1.62 9.81 -17.63
CA ALA A 16 1.65 8.44 -17.10
C ALA A 16 0.26 7.96 -16.66
N VAL A 17 -0.56 8.87 -16.17
CA VAL A 17 -1.98 8.68 -15.88
C VAL A 17 -2.71 9.90 -16.42
N ASP A 18 -3.80 9.70 -17.16
CA ASP A 18 -4.57 10.75 -17.79
C ASP A 18 -6.06 10.59 -17.48
N ASP A 19 -6.57 11.46 -16.62
CA ASP A 19 -7.99 11.56 -16.23
C ASP A 19 -8.60 10.24 -15.73
N LEU A 20 -7.87 9.47 -14.93
CA LEU A 20 -8.34 8.20 -14.39
C LEU A 20 -9.35 8.41 -13.27
N SER A 21 -10.53 7.81 -13.42
CA SER A 21 -11.52 7.69 -12.35
C SER A 21 -11.82 6.23 -12.07
N LEU A 22 -11.82 5.85 -10.78
CA LEU A 22 -11.97 4.48 -10.32
C LEU A 22 -12.59 4.46 -8.93
N HIS A 23 -13.56 3.58 -8.73
CA HIS A 23 -14.15 3.33 -7.42
C HIS A 23 -14.06 1.84 -7.07
N ILE A 24 -13.54 1.55 -5.88
CA ILE A 24 -13.48 0.19 -5.33
C ILE A 24 -14.22 0.21 -3.98
N ALA A 25 -15.30 -0.55 -3.89
CA ALA A 25 -16.09 -0.63 -2.67
C ALA A 25 -15.38 -1.45 -1.58
N SER A 26 -15.88 -1.36 -0.35
CA SER A 26 -15.37 -2.19 0.74
C SER A 26 -15.67 -3.66 0.48
N GLY A 27 -14.67 -4.53 0.69
CA GLY A 27 -14.79 -5.98 0.47
C GLY A 27 -14.58 -6.43 -0.98
N GLU A 28 -14.40 -5.52 -1.92
CA GLU A 28 -14.10 -5.89 -3.29
C GLU A 28 -12.62 -6.27 -3.49
N ILE A 29 -12.39 -7.24 -4.38
CA ILE A 29 -11.08 -7.56 -4.97
C ILE A 29 -11.07 -7.00 -6.38
N TYR A 30 -10.18 -6.05 -6.64
CA TYR A 30 -10.08 -5.37 -7.91
C TYR A 30 -8.80 -5.71 -8.65
N GLY A 31 -8.89 -6.23 -9.86
CA GLY A 31 -7.76 -6.51 -10.74
C GLY A 31 -7.40 -5.29 -11.59
N PHE A 32 -6.23 -4.71 -11.36
CA PHE A 32 -5.71 -3.57 -12.13
C PHE A 32 -4.73 -4.05 -13.19
N ILE A 33 -5.22 -4.29 -14.40
CA ILE A 33 -4.51 -4.94 -15.48
C ILE A 33 -4.13 -3.93 -16.57
N GLY A 34 -2.98 -4.11 -17.19
CA GLY A 34 -2.49 -3.28 -18.29
C GLY A 34 -1.04 -3.63 -18.66
N HIS A 35 -0.60 -3.22 -19.84
CA HIS A 35 0.78 -3.41 -20.30
C HIS A 35 1.80 -2.62 -19.43
N ASN A 36 3.08 -2.92 -19.58
CA ASN A 36 4.15 -2.16 -18.93
C ASN A 36 4.15 -0.71 -19.41
N GLY A 37 4.19 0.24 -18.46
CA GLY A 37 4.07 1.66 -18.77
C GLY A 37 2.65 2.21 -18.87
N ALA A 38 1.60 1.39 -18.64
CA ALA A 38 0.20 1.84 -18.64
C ALA A 38 -0.21 2.69 -17.43
N GLY A 39 0.72 3.07 -16.54
CA GLY A 39 0.43 3.91 -15.38
C GLY A 39 -0.01 3.16 -14.11
N LYS A 40 -0.05 1.82 -14.11
CA LYS A 40 -0.47 1.01 -12.96
C LYS A 40 0.29 1.34 -11.68
N THR A 41 1.60 1.21 -11.70
CA THR A 41 2.48 1.51 -10.56
C THR A 41 2.40 2.98 -10.13
N THR A 42 2.26 3.90 -11.08
CA THR A 42 2.05 5.33 -10.82
C THR A 42 0.75 5.56 -10.06
N THR A 43 -0.34 4.94 -10.50
CA THR A 43 -1.65 5.02 -9.84
C THR A 43 -1.59 4.44 -8.42
N LEU A 44 -1.00 3.25 -8.25
CA LEU A 44 -0.84 2.62 -6.93
C LEU A 44 -0.01 3.49 -5.98
N LYS A 45 1.16 4.00 -6.44
CA LYS A 45 2.01 4.90 -5.63
C LYS A 45 1.31 6.21 -5.27
N ALA A 46 0.51 6.76 -6.17
CA ALA A 46 -0.32 7.94 -5.87
C ALA A 46 -1.39 7.62 -4.82
N SER A 47 -2.06 6.47 -4.94
CA SER A 47 -3.13 6.04 -4.02
C SER A 47 -2.63 5.83 -2.59
N VAL A 48 -1.40 5.33 -2.42
CA VAL A 48 -0.79 5.14 -1.09
C VAL A 48 -0.02 6.37 -0.59
N GLY A 49 -0.07 7.48 -1.31
CA GLY A 49 0.55 8.73 -0.91
C GLY A 49 2.09 8.73 -0.94
N ILE A 50 2.71 7.84 -1.73
CA ILE A 50 4.15 7.83 -2.00
C ILE A 50 4.50 8.81 -3.12
N LEU A 51 3.59 8.97 -4.08
CA LEU A 51 3.78 9.82 -5.25
C LEU A 51 2.79 10.98 -5.25
N ARG A 52 3.29 12.20 -5.45
CA ARG A 52 2.43 13.37 -5.71
C ARG A 52 1.90 13.32 -7.14
N PHE A 53 0.64 13.64 -7.31
CA PHE A 53 -0.03 13.73 -8.60
C PHE A 53 -0.39 15.18 -8.93
N ASP A 54 -0.64 15.46 -10.21
CA ASP A 54 -0.77 16.83 -10.72
C ASP A 54 -2.19 17.36 -10.52
N SER A 55 -3.21 16.52 -10.80
CA SER A 55 -4.61 16.88 -10.59
C SER A 55 -5.45 15.66 -10.24
N GLY A 56 -6.68 15.91 -9.83
CA GLY A 56 -7.63 14.90 -9.37
C GLY A 56 -7.64 14.74 -7.85
N GLU A 57 -8.40 13.76 -7.39
CA GLU A 57 -8.57 13.45 -5.98
C GLU A 57 -8.51 11.95 -5.73
N ILE A 58 -7.90 11.57 -4.60
CA ILE A 58 -7.86 10.20 -4.12
C ILE A 58 -8.30 10.19 -2.66
N SER A 59 -9.26 9.34 -2.34
CA SER A 59 -9.70 9.11 -0.96
C SER A 59 -9.71 7.63 -0.60
N VAL A 60 -9.34 7.35 0.65
CA VAL A 60 -9.33 6.00 1.24
C VAL A 60 -10.18 6.04 2.50
N GLY A 61 -11.20 5.17 2.56
CA GLY A 61 -12.15 5.20 3.67
C GLY A 61 -12.87 6.54 3.85
N GLY A 62 -13.02 7.32 2.78
CA GLY A 62 -13.61 8.67 2.81
C GLY A 62 -12.64 9.79 3.22
N ILE A 63 -11.36 9.46 3.46
CA ILE A 63 -10.34 10.44 3.87
C ILE A 63 -9.47 10.79 2.66
N SER A 64 -9.28 12.08 2.37
CA SER A 64 -8.42 12.56 1.29
C SER A 64 -6.96 12.24 1.56
N VAL A 65 -6.28 11.65 0.56
CA VAL A 65 -4.84 11.35 0.62
C VAL A 65 -3.99 12.62 0.67
N LYS A 66 -4.49 13.73 0.10
CA LYS A 66 -3.81 15.03 0.15
C LYS A 66 -3.93 15.70 1.51
N ASP A 67 -5.13 15.70 2.09
CA ASP A 67 -5.44 16.48 3.29
C ASP A 67 -5.00 15.76 4.56
N ASN A 68 -5.13 14.43 4.60
CA ASN A 68 -4.75 13.64 5.77
C ASN A 68 -4.01 12.34 5.37
N PRO A 69 -2.79 12.45 4.83
CA PRO A 69 -2.04 11.30 4.33
C PRO A 69 -1.72 10.27 5.41
N VAL A 70 -1.52 10.69 6.66
CA VAL A 70 -1.21 9.77 7.77
C VAL A 70 -2.42 8.91 8.12
N ALA A 71 -3.62 9.51 8.21
CA ALA A 71 -4.84 8.77 8.48
C ALA A 71 -5.16 7.77 7.35
N CYS A 72 -4.90 8.13 6.09
CA CYS A 72 -5.02 7.22 4.96
C CYS A 72 -4.03 6.04 5.08
N LYS A 73 -2.75 6.30 5.38
CA LYS A 73 -1.70 5.27 5.52
C LYS A 73 -2.01 4.27 6.64
N LYS A 74 -2.65 4.70 7.72
CA LYS A 74 -3.11 3.80 8.78
C LYS A 74 -4.18 2.78 8.33
N GLN A 75 -4.86 3.03 7.21
CA GLN A 75 -5.89 2.15 6.65
C GLN A 75 -5.41 1.33 5.46
N MET A 76 -4.14 1.45 5.06
CA MET A 76 -3.60 0.80 3.87
C MET A 76 -2.37 -0.03 4.19
N ALA A 77 -2.17 -1.07 3.39
CA ALA A 77 -0.89 -1.75 3.24
C ALA A 77 -0.49 -1.73 1.77
N TYR A 78 0.78 -1.55 1.49
CA TYR A 78 1.31 -1.54 0.13
C TYR A 78 2.50 -2.49 0.03
N ILE A 79 2.42 -3.40 -0.92
CA ILE A 79 3.51 -4.32 -1.25
C ILE A 79 4.00 -3.92 -2.64
N PRO A 80 5.20 -3.32 -2.76
CA PRO A 80 5.78 -2.94 -4.06
C PRO A 80 6.27 -4.16 -4.84
N ASP A 81 6.50 -3.98 -6.14
CA ASP A 81 7.04 -5.03 -7.03
C ASP A 81 8.42 -5.51 -6.58
N ASN A 82 9.22 -4.63 -6.00
CA ASN A 82 10.50 -4.95 -5.36
C ASN A 82 10.45 -4.41 -3.92
N PRO A 83 10.08 -5.24 -2.94
CA PRO A 83 10.08 -4.81 -1.54
C PRO A 83 11.53 -4.72 -1.06
N ASP A 84 12.02 -3.50 -0.86
CA ASP A 84 13.27 -3.25 -0.15
C ASP A 84 13.05 -3.58 1.34
N ILE A 85 13.32 -4.83 1.69
CA ILE A 85 13.36 -5.27 3.09
C ILE A 85 14.74 -4.91 3.64
N TYR A 86 14.79 -4.45 4.87
CA TYR A 86 16.06 -4.16 5.54
C TYR A 86 16.88 -5.45 5.70
N GLU A 87 17.87 -5.69 4.83
CA GLU A 87 18.69 -6.91 4.76
C GLU A 87 19.43 -7.24 6.07
N TYR A 88 19.64 -6.25 6.93
CA TYR A 88 20.28 -6.39 8.26
C TYR A 88 19.29 -6.69 9.40
N MET A 89 18.03 -6.93 9.09
CA MET A 89 16.99 -7.16 10.07
C MET A 89 16.35 -8.54 9.86
N SER A 90 16.30 -9.37 10.89
CA SER A 90 15.58 -10.64 10.79
C SER A 90 14.09 -10.43 10.57
N GLY A 91 13.41 -11.39 9.93
CA GLY A 91 11.98 -11.31 9.63
C GLY A 91 11.13 -11.00 10.86
N ILE A 92 11.42 -11.61 12.00
CA ILE A 92 10.70 -11.34 13.25
C ILE A 92 10.90 -9.90 13.76
N LYS A 93 12.12 -9.36 13.63
CA LYS A 93 12.40 -7.95 14.00
C LYS A 93 11.65 -6.99 13.09
N TYR A 94 11.62 -7.27 11.78
CA TYR A 94 10.88 -6.47 10.81
C TYR A 94 9.37 -6.46 11.10
N LEU A 95 8.78 -7.63 11.35
CA LEU A 95 7.36 -7.72 11.70
C LEU A 95 7.02 -6.98 12.99
N ASN A 96 7.88 -7.07 14.00
CA ASN A 96 7.71 -6.31 15.24
C ASN A 96 7.82 -4.80 14.99
N PHE A 97 8.78 -4.35 14.20
CA PHE A 97 8.93 -2.94 13.83
C PHE A 97 7.68 -2.38 13.11
N ILE A 98 7.15 -3.12 12.14
CA ILE A 98 5.90 -2.73 11.46
C ILE A 98 4.73 -2.71 12.44
N ALA A 99 4.63 -3.70 13.32
CA ALA A 99 3.57 -3.76 14.32
C ALA A 99 3.63 -2.57 15.31
N ASP A 100 4.82 -2.09 15.65
CA ASP A 100 5.01 -0.88 16.46
C ASP A 100 4.51 0.38 15.76
N ILE A 101 4.80 0.52 14.45
CA ILE A 101 4.31 1.65 13.64
C ILE A 101 2.77 1.69 13.60
N PHE A 102 2.12 0.53 13.51
CA PHE A 102 0.66 0.40 13.50
C PHE A 102 0.04 0.25 14.90
N GLU A 103 0.83 0.43 15.95
CA GLU A 103 0.37 0.38 17.35
C GLU A 103 -0.35 -0.94 17.71
N VAL A 104 0.10 -2.06 17.13
CA VAL A 104 -0.46 -3.40 17.40
C VAL A 104 0.05 -3.94 18.73
N GLY A 105 -0.85 -4.16 19.68
CA GLY A 105 -0.52 -4.68 21.00
C GLY A 105 0.15 -6.06 20.97
N SER A 106 0.97 -6.37 21.98
CA SER A 106 1.86 -7.53 22.00
C SER A 106 1.13 -8.87 21.80
N ASP A 107 0.00 -9.07 22.47
CA ASP A 107 -0.74 -10.34 22.42
C ASP A 107 -1.33 -10.60 21.04
N LEU A 108 -1.98 -9.59 20.47
CA LEU A 108 -2.52 -9.66 19.11
C LEU A 108 -1.41 -9.81 18.06
N ARG A 109 -0.26 -9.17 18.29
CA ARG A 109 0.93 -9.27 17.44
C ARG A 109 1.44 -10.70 17.39
N GLN A 110 1.64 -11.32 18.54
CA GLN A 110 2.13 -12.70 18.66
C GLN A 110 1.18 -13.69 18.01
N GLU A 111 -0.12 -13.55 18.27
CA GLU A 111 -1.17 -14.36 17.65
C GLU A 111 -1.12 -14.26 16.12
N ARG A 112 -1.07 -13.03 15.57
CA ARG A 112 -1.04 -12.80 14.13
C ARG A 112 0.23 -13.30 13.49
N ILE A 113 1.40 -13.01 14.07
CA ILE A 113 2.69 -13.50 13.55
C ILE A 113 2.68 -15.02 13.48
N LYS A 114 2.30 -15.70 14.56
CA LYS A 114 2.21 -17.17 14.58
C LYS A 114 1.26 -17.69 13.51
N LYS A 115 0.03 -17.16 13.47
CA LYS A 115 -0.99 -17.58 12.51
C LYS A 115 -0.52 -17.49 11.06
N TYR A 116 0.04 -16.34 10.69
CA TYR A 116 0.45 -16.12 9.29
C TYR A 116 1.78 -16.78 8.95
N ALA A 117 2.72 -16.88 9.90
CA ALA A 117 3.96 -17.61 9.69
C ALA A 117 3.69 -19.10 9.44
N ASP A 118 2.78 -19.71 10.20
CA ASP A 118 2.36 -21.10 10.00
C ASP A 118 1.61 -21.25 8.65
N MET A 119 0.71 -20.31 8.31
CA MET A 119 -0.06 -20.34 7.06
C MET A 119 0.84 -20.25 5.82
N PHE A 120 1.90 -19.45 5.87
CA PHE A 120 2.86 -19.28 4.78
C PHE A 120 4.07 -20.22 4.86
N GLU A 121 4.12 -21.09 5.87
CA GLU A 121 5.22 -22.06 6.08
C GLU A 121 6.61 -21.40 6.26
N ILE A 122 6.66 -20.19 6.83
CA ILE A 122 7.90 -19.39 7.03
C ILE A 122 8.34 -19.29 8.49
N THR A 123 7.74 -20.06 9.39
CA THR A 123 8.02 -19.99 10.82
C THR A 123 9.51 -20.16 11.15
N ALA A 124 10.20 -21.07 10.47
CA ALA A 124 11.63 -21.31 10.66
C ALA A 124 12.51 -20.19 10.11
N ASP A 125 12.05 -19.47 9.09
CA ASP A 125 12.83 -18.45 8.38
C ASP A 125 12.75 -17.08 9.07
N LEU A 126 11.77 -16.86 9.94
CA LEU A 126 11.57 -15.58 10.63
C LEU A 126 12.71 -15.19 11.57
N ALA A 127 13.50 -16.15 12.01
CA ALA A 127 14.61 -15.92 12.95
C ALA A 127 15.92 -15.52 12.25
N GLN A 128 15.99 -15.66 10.94
CA GLN A 128 17.17 -15.39 10.12
C GLN A 128 17.38 -13.92 9.83
#